data_63284dfbb6890901529763e95b867f21
#
_entry.id   63284dfbb6890901529763e95b867f21
#
_cell.length_a   1.000
_cell.length_b   1.000
_cell.length_c   1.000
_cell.angle_alpha   90.00
_cell.angle_beta   90.00
_cell.angle_gamma   90.00
#
_symmetry.space_group_name_H-M   'P 1'
#
loop_
_entity.id
_entity.type
_entity.pdbx_description
1 polymer ?
#
loop_
_entity_poly.entity_id
_entity_poly.type
_entity_poly.pdbx_seq_one_letter_code
_entity_poly.pdbx_strand_id
1 'polypeptide(L)'
;MYLSLWHWFFGISMSIVKIITPVHIGTGDLIESPCFHRVNESHKWYRYSFSDLIGQLPTQVVLDERLLGELARYNVKKKMRYSAFEKYVKYDDITPIYEVEYCGDNSGAKDIQEQIKTNGKPYIPGSSIKGALLHAWFYYEIKYNFNPGFIEKVLKEKRSINFLDFFGIDIKIDKGYSTFMKDLQSCIICHDIYFKKIELFKVIRVGSSSGRDRNFRIYESIQSGQEIQDDLFVIDYEKLKKLALQYLSTVDSNDKLISKLINEFDYGIFLKACNEYTIDVLGTESEKTCMDMYESYGCSGIIQFNNQLFEMLKEVENNKEKSCFLRIGNSTNYYNKSIALLIKKKAPSLFEAYFDQVLSPKQRGKQKASSKTIPKTRVIFKNDNLILPPGYIKVTYD
;
A
#
# COMPACT_ATOMS: atom_id res chain seq x y z
N MET A 1 -24.13 2.26 -25.89
CA MET A 1 -23.87 3.22 -26.99
C MET A 1 -23.57 4.66 -26.52
N TYR A 2 -23.86 5.02 -25.27
CA TYR A 2 -23.53 6.37 -24.72
C TYR A 2 -22.11 6.50 -24.13
N LEU A 3 -21.47 5.40 -23.78
CA LEU A 3 -20.09 5.40 -23.24
C LEU A 3 -19.01 5.71 -24.29
N SER A 4 -19.23 5.41 -25.57
CA SER A 4 -18.24 5.64 -26.64
C SER A 4 -18.06 7.10 -27.06
N LEU A 5 -19.04 7.96 -26.80
CA LEU A 5 -18.95 9.39 -27.14
C LEU A 5 -18.14 10.21 -26.13
N TRP A 6 -18.09 9.79 -24.87
CA TRP A 6 -17.27 10.40 -23.82
C TRP A 6 -15.76 10.17 -24.03
N HIS A 7 -15.39 9.03 -24.60
CA HIS A 7 -13.99 8.67 -24.88
C HIS A 7 -13.32 9.62 -25.90
N TRP A 8 -14.09 10.10 -26.88
CA TRP A 8 -13.58 10.99 -27.92
C TRP A 8 -13.35 12.43 -27.45
N PHE A 9 -14.11 12.90 -26.47
CA PHE A 9 -14.03 14.29 -26.00
C PHE A 9 -12.98 14.53 -24.92
N PHE A 10 -12.60 13.51 -24.12
CA PHE A 10 -11.72 13.68 -22.96
C PHE A 10 -10.40 12.91 -23.04
N GLY A 11 -10.12 12.20 -24.13
CA GLY A 11 -8.91 11.37 -24.24
C GLY A 11 -8.82 10.32 -23.13
N ILE A 12 -9.97 9.81 -22.64
CA ILE A 12 -10.04 8.80 -21.59
C ILE A 12 -9.67 7.48 -22.24
N SER A 13 -8.48 7.00 -21.97
CA SER A 13 -8.02 5.67 -22.33
C SER A 13 -8.43 4.73 -21.23
N MET A 14 -9.33 3.80 -21.51
CA MET A 14 -9.71 2.75 -20.54
C MET A 14 -8.46 1.97 -20.16
N SER A 15 -8.31 1.71 -18.87
CA SER A 15 -7.21 0.90 -18.39
C SER A 15 -7.70 -0.46 -17.87
N ILE A 16 -6.84 -1.47 -17.99
CA ILE A 16 -7.01 -2.75 -17.37
C ILE A 16 -6.18 -2.78 -16.10
N VAL A 17 -6.84 -2.91 -14.95
CA VAL A 17 -6.20 -3.02 -13.65
C VAL A 17 -6.20 -4.48 -13.22
N LYS A 18 -5.01 -5.07 -13.07
CA LYS A 18 -4.80 -6.47 -12.65
C LYS A 18 -4.10 -6.54 -11.32
N ILE A 19 -4.68 -7.27 -10.39
CA ILE A 19 -4.07 -7.59 -9.10
C ILE A 19 -3.01 -8.68 -9.30
N ILE A 20 -1.74 -8.33 -9.15
CA ILE A 20 -0.63 -9.28 -9.31
C ILE A 20 -0.38 -10.01 -7.99
N THR A 21 -0.33 -9.28 -6.89
CA THR A 21 -0.24 -9.87 -5.54
C THR A 21 -1.34 -9.31 -4.65
N PRO A 22 -1.74 -10.01 -3.58
CA PRO A 22 -2.85 -9.58 -2.74
C PRO A 22 -2.69 -8.15 -2.25
N VAL A 23 -3.77 -7.38 -2.33
CA VAL A 23 -3.80 -5.98 -1.90
C VAL A 23 -4.66 -5.86 -0.65
N HIS A 24 -4.07 -5.36 0.45
CA HIS A 24 -4.78 -5.02 1.66
C HIS A 24 -4.80 -3.51 1.90
N ILE A 25 -5.99 -2.96 2.02
CA ILE A 25 -6.21 -1.58 2.45
C ILE A 25 -7.19 -1.63 3.60
N GLY A 26 -6.68 -1.50 4.82
CA GLY A 26 -7.48 -1.67 6.02
C GLY A 26 -8.38 -0.48 6.31
N THR A 27 -9.54 -0.74 6.91
CA THR A 27 -10.39 0.27 7.54
C THR A 27 -9.75 0.88 8.78
N GLY A 28 -8.81 0.17 9.38
CA GLY A 28 -8.29 0.40 10.73
C GLY A 28 -8.94 -0.49 11.77
N ASP A 29 -10.06 -1.11 11.45
CA ASP A 29 -10.83 -1.97 12.32
C ASP A 29 -10.34 -3.42 12.29
N LEU A 30 -10.66 -4.12 13.37
CA LEU A 30 -10.40 -5.54 13.53
C LEU A 30 -11.73 -6.28 13.50
N ILE A 31 -11.78 -7.35 12.72
CA ILE A 31 -12.89 -8.28 12.79
C ILE A 31 -12.60 -9.26 13.91
N GLU A 32 -13.49 -9.32 14.85
CA GLU A 32 -13.37 -10.20 16.00
C GLU A 32 -13.51 -11.68 15.60
N SER A 33 -12.77 -12.53 16.28
CA SER A 33 -12.73 -13.97 16.00
C SER A 33 -14.10 -14.65 15.90
N PRO A 34 -15.12 -14.36 16.76
CA PRO A 34 -16.43 -15.00 16.62
C PRO A 34 -17.13 -14.68 15.31
N CYS A 35 -16.78 -13.56 14.70
CA CYS A 35 -17.38 -13.14 13.44
C CYS A 35 -16.80 -13.88 12.22
N PHE A 36 -15.78 -14.73 12.40
CA PHE A 36 -15.28 -15.65 11.38
C PHE A 36 -15.37 -17.09 11.88
N HIS A 37 -16.15 -17.90 11.21
CA HIS A 37 -16.32 -19.30 11.54
C HIS A 37 -15.90 -20.18 10.36
N ARG A 38 -15.12 -21.22 10.65
CA ARG A 38 -14.72 -22.24 9.68
C ARG A 38 -15.72 -23.39 9.75
N VAL A 39 -16.34 -23.72 8.64
CA VAL A 39 -17.22 -24.88 8.54
C VAL A 39 -16.37 -26.10 8.22
N ASN A 40 -16.31 -27.04 9.15
CA ASN A 40 -15.70 -28.36 9.03
C ASN A 40 -14.41 -28.34 8.19
N GLU A 41 -13.52 -29.13 8.22
CA GLU A 41 -12.20 -29.23 7.53
C GLU A 41 -12.05 -28.55 6.15
N SER A 42 -13.04 -27.76 5.70
CA SER A 42 -12.97 -26.97 4.47
C SER A 42 -12.03 -25.77 4.62
N HIS A 43 -11.47 -25.28 3.51
CA HIS A 43 -10.72 -24.04 3.47
C HIS A 43 -11.64 -22.79 3.45
N LYS A 44 -12.94 -22.97 3.65
CA LYS A 44 -13.95 -21.93 3.62
C LYS A 44 -14.21 -21.37 5.01
N TRP A 45 -14.13 -20.06 5.08
CA TRP A 45 -14.44 -19.29 6.26
C TRP A 45 -15.62 -18.39 5.97
N TYR A 46 -16.55 -18.29 6.89
CA TYR A 46 -17.74 -17.48 6.79
C TYR A 46 -17.67 -16.29 7.71
N ARG A 47 -17.93 -15.13 7.18
CA ARG A 47 -18.03 -13.87 7.93
C ARG A 47 -19.46 -13.64 8.37
N TYR A 48 -19.67 -13.48 9.67
CA TYR A 48 -20.97 -13.18 10.27
C TYR A 48 -21.00 -11.77 10.84
N SER A 49 -22.20 -11.16 10.90
CA SER A 49 -22.44 -9.92 11.61
C SER A 49 -22.36 -10.16 13.12
N PHE A 50 -21.66 -9.28 13.83
CA PHE A 50 -21.60 -9.37 15.28
C PHE A 50 -22.99 -9.18 15.91
N SER A 51 -23.84 -8.32 15.35
CA SER A 51 -25.22 -8.12 15.81
C SER A 51 -26.06 -9.40 15.69
N ASP A 52 -25.90 -10.15 14.60
CA ASP A 52 -26.66 -11.39 14.37
C ASP A 52 -26.20 -12.49 15.34
N LEU A 53 -24.89 -12.53 15.62
CA LEU A 53 -24.33 -13.43 16.63
C LEU A 53 -24.88 -13.11 18.03
N ILE A 54 -24.91 -11.83 18.42
CA ILE A 54 -25.50 -11.39 19.70
C ILE A 54 -27.00 -11.70 19.76
N GLY A 55 -27.72 -11.52 18.64
CA GLY A 55 -29.15 -11.79 18.55
C GLY A 55 -29.54 -13.25 18.82
N GLN A 56 -28.61 -14.21 18.70
CA GLN A 56 -28.82 -15.61 19.04
C GLN A 56 -28.60 -15.93 20.53
N LEU A 57 -27.96 -15.04 21.26
CA LEU A 57 -27.72 -15.28 22.66
C LEU A 57 -29.04 -15.21 23.47
N PRO A 58 -29.28 -16.15 24.40
CA PRO A 58 -30.41 -16.04 25.29
C PRO A 58 -30.40 -14.70 26.03
N THR A 59 -31.57 -14.08 26.20
CA THR A 59 -31.70 -12.78 26.88
C THR A 59 -31.01 -12.76 28.25
N GLN A 60 -31.08 -13.87 28.97
CA GLN A 60 -30.41 -14.03 30.28
C GLN A 60 -28.89 -13.91 30.19
N VAL A 61 -28.31 -14.34 29.04
CA VAL A 61 -26.87 -14.27 28.77
C VAL A 61 -26.47 -12.85 28.34
N VAL A 62 -27.29 -12.18 27.55
CA VAL A 62 -27.09 -10.79 27.14
C VAL A 62 -27.19 -9.83 28.34
N LEU A 63 -28.03 -10.12 29.31
CA LEU A 63 -28.22 -9.31 30.53
C LEU A 63 -27.21 -9.65 31.63
N ASP A 64 -26.39 -10.68 31.48
CA ASP A 64 -25.34 -11.02 32.43
C ASP A 64 -24.19 -9.98 32.35
N GLU A 65 -24.10 -9.13 33.38
CA GLU A 65 -23.04 -8.12 33.50
C GLU A 65 -21.63 -8.72 33.46
N ARG A 66 -21.45 -9.98 33.84
CA ARG A 66 -20.15 -10.66 33.76
C ARG A 66 -19.80 -10.94 32.33
N LEU A 67 -20.74 -11.45 31.51
CA LEU A 67 -20.51 -11.68 30.10
C LEU A 67 -20.29 -10.38 29.35
N LEU A 68 -21.09 -9.35 29.58
CA LEU A 68 -20.90 -8.02 29.05
C LEU A 68 -19.58 -7.41 29.51
N GLY A 69 -19.22 -7.58 30.76
CA GLY A 69 -17.93 -7.16 31.32
C GLY A 69 -16.76 -7.96 30.70
N GLU A 70 -16.97 -9.22 30.38
CA GLU A 70 -16.00 -10.04 29.68
C GLU A 70 -15.86 -9.62 28.20
N LEU A 71 -16.94 -9.34 27.49
CA LEU A 71 -16.95 -8.79 26.16
C LEU A 71 -16.30 -7.39 26.10
N ALA A 72 -16.59 -6.53 27.09
CA ALA A 72 -15.99 -5.21 27.20
C ALA A 72 -14.50 -5.26 27.61
N ARG A 73 -14.08 -6.20 28.46
CA ARG A 73 -12.68 -6.41 28.85
C ARG A 73 -11.84 -7.03 27.75
N TYR A 74 -12.46 -7.66 26.77
CA TYR A 74 -11.77 -8.18 25.59
C TYR A 74 -10.97 -7.12 24.86
N ASN A 75 -11.53 -5.93 24.71
CA ASN A 75 -10.83 -4.80 24.11
C ASN A 75 -9.58 -4.35 24.89
N VAL A 76 -9.48 -4.66 26.18
CA VAL A 76 -8.40 -4.18 27.06
C VAL A 76 -7.27 -5.20 27.26
N LYS A 77 -7.54 -6.52 27.27
CA LYS A 77 -6.53 -7.53 27.67
C LYS A 77 -6.26 -8.70 26.71
N LYS A 78 -6.84 -8.75 25.53
CA LYS A 78 -6.55 -9.74 24.47
C LYS A 78 -6.59 -11.24 24.86
N LYS A 79 -7.34 -11.63 25.87
CA LYS A 79 -7.33 -13.01 26.39
C LYS A 79 -8.72 -13.60 26.64
N MET A 80 -9.73 -13.22 25.90
CA MET A 80 -10.98 -13.95 26.03
C MET A 80 -10.99 -15.25 25.25
N ARG A 81 -11.39 -16.29 25.91
CA ARG A 81 -11.81 -17.53 25.26
C ARG A 81 -13.24 -17.31 24.77
N TYR A 82 -13.43 -17.24 23.46
CA TYR A 82 -14.76 -17.20 22.84
C TYR A 82 -15.61 -18.45 23.10
N SER A 83 -15.12 -19.38 23.92
CA SER A 83 -15.85 -20.58 24.33
C SER A 83 -17.24 -20.31 24.91
N ALA A 84 -17.48 -19.08 25.41
CA ALA A 84 -18.82 -18.71 25.87
C ALA A 84 -19.77 -18.44 24.70
N PHE A 85 -19.26 -17.81 23.60
CA PHE A 85 -20.04 -17.59 22.40
C PHE A 85 -20.34 -18.89 21.67
N GLU A 86 -19.32 -19.72 21.44
CA GLU A 86 -19.44 -21.00 20.76
C GLU A 86 -20.46 -21.94 21.42
N LYS A 87 -20.67 -21.78 22.72
CA LYS A 87 -21.67 -22.58 23.46
C LYS A 87 -23.11 -22.23 23.10
N TYR A 88 -23.38 -20.98 22.76
CA TYR A 88 -24.76 -20.49 22.55
C TYR A 88 -25.05 -20.16 21.08
N VAL A 89 -24.06 -19.90 20.26
CA VAL A 89 -24.24 -19.52 18.87
C VAL A 89 -24.24 -20.76 17.99
N LYS A 90 -25.29 -20.91 17.19
CA LYS A 90 -25.39 -21.91 16.13
C LYS A 90 -25.17 -21.20 14.79
N TYR A 91 -23.97 -21.30 14.26
CA TYR A 91 -23.61 -20.63 13.02
C TYR A 91 -24.45 -21.06 11.82
N ASP A 92 -24.96 -22.31 11.81
CA ASP A 92 -25.82 -22.85 10.76
C ASP A 92 -27.18 -22.12 10.69
N ASP A 93 -27.61 -21.47 11.76
CA ASP A 93 -28.88 -20.74 11.83
C ASP A 93 -28.74 -19.27 11.41
N ILE A 94 -27.52 -18.83 11.00
CA ILE A 94 -27.23 -17.43 10.63
C ILE A 94 -26.76 -17.36 9.19
N THR A 95 -27.30 -16.41 8.43
CA THR A 95 -26.82 -16.13 7.07
C THR A 95 -25.47 -15.39 7.14
N PRO A 96 -24.39 -15.94 6.54
CA PRO A 96 -23.12 -15.24 6.50
C PRO A 96 -23.20 -14.00 5.62
N ILE A 97 -22.44 -12.97 5.96
CA ILE A 97 -22.32 -11.76 5.14
C ILE A 97 -21.58 -12.10 3.83
N TYR A 98 -20.53 -12.91 3.93
CA TYR A 98 -19.76 -13.43 2.79
C TYR A 98 -18.91 -14.64 3.18
N GLU A 99 -18.47 -15.35 2.15
CA GLU A 99 -17.52 -16.46 2.24
C GLU A 99 -16.13 -15.99 1.79
N VAL A 100 -15.08 -16.51 2.41
CA VAL A 100 -13.69 -16.24 2.04
C VAL A 100 -12.85 -17.51 2.16
N GLU A 101 -11.91 -17.70 1.25
CA GLU A 101 -10.99 -18.84 1.28
C GLU A 101 -9.77 -18.52 2.16
N TYR A 102 -9.37 -19.50 2.97
CA TYR A 102 -8.14 -19.45 3.76
C TYR A 102 -7.56 -20.85 3.92
N CYS A 103 -6.40 -21.05 3.35
CA CYS A 103 -5.68 -22.32 3.37
C CYS A 103 -4.57 -22.38 4.42
N GLY A 104 -4.47 -21.43 5.32
CA GLY A 104 -3.39 -21.37 6.30
C GLY A 104 -3.71 -22.11 7.60
N ASP A 105 -2.66 -22.34 8.40
CA ASP A 105 -2.77 -22.91 9.74
C ASP A 105 -3.54 -21.97 10.68
N ASN A 106 -4.55 -22.52 11.35
CA ASN A 106 -5.49 -21.80 12.22
C ASN A 106 -4.96 -21.57 13.63
N SER A 107 -3.82 -22.13 13.98
CA SER A 107 -3.34 -22.10 15.35
C SER A 107 -3.01 -20.67 15.80
N GLY A 108 -4.02 -19.99 16.36
CA GLY A 108 -3.84 -18.75 17.10
C GLY A 108 -4.18 -17.44 16.39
N ALA A 109 -4.90 -17.45 15.28
CA ALA A 109 -5.45 -16.22 14.69
C ALA A 109 -6.51 -15.62 15.61
N LYS A 110 -6.23 -14.45 16.17
CA LYS A 110 -7.12 -13.79 17.14
C LYS A 110 -7.93 -12.68 16.52
N ASP A 111 -7.33 -11.93 15.62
CA ASP A 111 -7.93 -10.75 15.03
C ASP A 111 -7.62 -10.70 13.54
N ILE A 112 -8.60 -10.43 12.73
CA ILE A 112 -8.46 -10.26 11.29
C ILE A 112 -8.55 -8.76 10.97
N GLN A 113 -7.55 -8.24 10.26
CA GLN A 113 -7.58 -6.87 9.75
C GLN A 113 -8.59 -6.81 8.61
N GLU A 114 -9.56 -5.94 8.75
CA GLU A 114 -10.61 -5.79 7.75
C GLU A 114 -10.12 -5.04 6.51
N GLN A 115 -10.41 -5.60 5.32
CA GLN A 115 -10.27 -4.91 4.04
C GLN A 115 -11.38 -3.87 3.89
N ILE A 116 -11.05 -2.67 3.41
CA ILE A 116 -12.05 -1.65 3.11
C ILE A 116 -13.06 -2.15 2.06
N LYS A 117 -14.34 -1.94 2.35
CA LYS A 117 -15.47 -2.36 1.52
C LYS A 117 -16.56 -1.28 1.53
N THR A 118 -17.30 -1.20 0.45
CA THR A 118 -18.55 -0.44 0.37
C THR A 118 -19.64 -1.38 -0.13
N ASN A 119 -20.73 -1.51 0.62
CA ASN A 119 -21.80 -2.46 0.33
C ASN A 119 -21.29 -3.92 0.11
N GLY A 120 -20.35 -4.35 0.94
CA GLY A 120 -19.74 -5.69 0.87
C GLY A 120 -18.70 -5.88 -0.26
N LYS A 121 -18.52 -4.90 -1.15
CA LYS A 121 -17.54 -4.98 -2.25
C LYS A 121 -16.20 -4.38 -1.83
N PRO A 122 -15.11 -5.15 -1.87
CA PRO A 122 -13.78 -4.64 -1.59
C PRO A 122 -13.33 -3.71 -2.71
N TYR A 123 -12.59 -2.66 -2.35
CA TYR A 123 -12.10 -1.71 -3.34
C TYR A 123 -10.72 -1.15 -2.98
N ILE A 124 -10.08 -0.56 -3.98
CA ILE A 124 -8.89 0.27 -3.82
C ILE A 124 -9.36 1.73 -3.88
N PRO A 125 -9.23 2.50 -2.79
CA PRO A 125 -9.60 3.91 -2.80
C PRO A 125 -8.78 4.72 -3.80
N GLY A 126 -9.41 5.62 -4.52
CA GLY A 126 -8.74 6.55 -5.43
C GLY A 126 -7.66 7.38 -4.75
N SER A 127 -7.81 7.69 -3.46
CA SER A 127 -6.78 8.35 -2.66
C SER A 127 -5.51 7.51 -2.50
N SER A 128 -5.65 6.19 -2.38
CA SER A 128 -4.51 5.26 -2.29
C SER A 128 -3.79 5.14 -3.63
N ILE A 129 -4.54 5.11 -4.74
CA ILE A 129 -4.02 5.12 -6.10
C ILE A 129 -3.24 6.41 -6.34
N LYS A 130 -3.86 7.55 -6.08
CA LYS A 130 -3.26 8.87 -6.22
C LYS A 130 -1.98 9.00 -5.41
N GLY A 131 -2.00 8.53 -4.17
CA GLY A 131 -0.82 8.53 -3.30
C GLY A 131 0.34 7.71 -3.88
N ALA A 132 0.08 6.54 -4.47
CA ALA A 132 1.10 5.69 -5.08
C ALA A 132 1.66 6.31 -6.37
N LEU A 133 0.80 6.83 -7.23
CA LEU A 133 1.19 7.52 -8.47
C LEU A 133 2.07 8.75 -8.19
N LEU A 134 1.62 9.62 -7.30
CA LEU A 134 2.37 10.82 -6.91
C LEU A 134 3.70 10.47 -6.25
N HIS A 135 3.74 9.42 -5.43
CA HIS A 135 4.97 8.96 -4.81
C HIS A 135 6.00 8.51 -5.85
N ALA A 136 5.57 7.70 -6.82
CA ALA A 136 6.43 7.25 -7.91
C ALA A 136 6.92 8.41 -8.78
N TRP A 137 6.02 9.35 -9.12
CA TRP A 137 6.37 10.52 -9.90
C TRP A 137 7.34 11.44 -9.16
N PHE A 138 7.12 11.75 -7.88
CA PHE A 138 8.07 12.53 -7.09
C PHE A 138 9.43 11.84 -6.97
N TYR A 139 9.43 10.52 -6.76
CA TYR A 139 10.67 9.77 -6.73
C TYR A 139 11.43 9.92 -8.06
N TYR A 140 10.73 9.82 -9.19
CA TYR A 140 11.29 9.99 -10.51
C TYR A 140 11.89 11.40 -10.71
N GLU A 141 11.12 12.44 -10.43
CA GLU A 141 11.58 13.81 -10.57
C GLU A 141 12.81 14.11 -9.70
N ILE A 142 12.80 13.66 -8.45
CA ILE A 142 13.94 13.82 -7.55
C ILE A 142 15.14 13.00 -8.04
N LYS A 143 14.93 11.80 -8.59
CA LYS A 143 16.03 10.97 -9.12
C LYS A 143 16.82 11.67 -10.19
N TYR A 144 16.16 12.40 -11.07
CA TYR A 144 16.79 13.13 -12.18
C TYR A 144 17.22 14.55 -11.84
N ASN A 145 16.65 15.15 -10.82
CA ASN A 145 16.99 16.50 -10.33
C ASN A 145 17.56 16.47 -8.90
N PHE A 146 18.32 15.43 -8.57
CA PHE A 146 18.81 15.21 -7.20
C PHE A 146 19.83 16.27 -6.80
N ASN A 147 19.52 17.01 -5.73
CA ASN A 147 20.39 17.99 -5.11
C ASN A 147 20.81 17.55 -3.70
N PRO A 148 22.09 17.18 -3.47
CA PRO A 148 22.56 16.79 -2.13
C PRO A 148 22.39 17.87 -1.08
N GLY A 149 22.54 19.15 -1.47
CA GLY A 149 22.41 20.30 -0.55
C GLY A 149 21.03 20.38 0.12
N PHE A 150 20.01 19.83 -0.51
CA PHE A 150 18.69 19.69 0.11
C PHE A 150 18.74 18.76 1.33
N ILE A 151 19.36 17.59 1.16
CA ILE A 151 19.47 16.61 2.25
C ILE A 151 20.27 17.20 3.41
N GLU A 152 21.35 17.94 3.13
CA GLU A 152 22.13 18.63 4.15
C GLU A 152 21.30 19.67 4.91
N LYS A 153 20.46 20.43 4.22
CA LYS A 153 19.55 21.39 4.86
C LYS A 153 18.55 20.69 5.79
N VAL A 154 17.94 19.61 5.32
CA VAL A 154 16.99 18.80 6.11
C VAL A 154 17.67 18.21 7.36
N LEU A 155 18.93 17.78 7.24
CA LEU A 155 19.73 17.30 8.36
C LEU A 155 19.98 18.40 9.40
N LYS A 156 20.34 19.61 8.96
CA LYS A 156 20.54 20.77 9.85
C LYS A 156 19.26 21.12 10.61
N GLU A 157 18.10 21.06 9.92
CA GLU A 157 16.79 21.36 10.52
C GLU A 157 16.22 20.19 11.35
N LYS A 158 16.84 19.00 11.30
CA LYS A 158 16.42 17.78 12.00
C LYS A 158 14.95 17.41 11.76
N ARG A 159 14.45 17.67 10.56
CA ARG A 159 13.06 17.39 10.16
C ARG A 159 12.98 16.26 9.16
N SER A 160 11.80 15.63 9.07
CA SER A 160 11.52 14.67 8.02
C SER A 160 11.43 15.37 6.65
N ILE A 161 11.84 14.66 5.60
CA ILE A 161 11.71 15.14 4.23
C ILE A 161 10.25 15.04 3.80
N ASN A 162 9.69 16.17 3.37
CA ASN A 162 8.48 16.20 2.60
C ASN A 162 8.85 16.33 1.10
N PHE A 163 8.20 15.59 0.21
CA PHE A 163 8.46 15.70 -1.22
C PHE A 163 8.29 17.13 -1.77
N LEU A 164 7.30 17.86 -1.22
CA LEU A 164 7.05 19.24 -1.63
C LEU A 164 8.21 20.18 -1.28
N ASP A 165 8.94 19.89 -0.21
CA ASP A 165 10.09 20.68 0.22
C ASP A 165 11.27 20.55 -0.76
N PHE A 166 11.38 19.40 -1.43
CA PHE A 166 12.45 19.16 -2.40
C PHE A 166 12.38 20.17 -3.56
N PHE A 167 11.17 20.44 -4.03
CA PHE A 167 10.94 21.37 -5.13
C PHE A 167 11.03 22.85 -4.70
N GLY A 168 10.93 23.15 -3.41
CA GLY A 168 10.87 24.52 -2.88
C GLY A 168 12.22 25.17 -2.56
N ILE A 169 13.34 24.44 -2.71
CA ILE A 169 14.65 24.95 -2.24
C ILE A 169 15.34 25.87 -3.24
N ASP A 170 15.19 25.60 -4.51
CA ASP A 170 15.79 26.40 -5.58
C ASP A 170 14.90 27.54 -6.08
N ILE A 171 13.67 27.60 -5.60
CA ILE A 171 12.67 28.55 -6.07
C ILE A 171 12.31 29.50 -4.92
N LYS A 172 12.86 30.70 -4.95
CA LYS A 172 12.51 31.82 -4.08
C LYS A 172 11.09 32.36 -4.36
N ILE A 173 10.12 31.48 -4.50
CA ILE A 173 8.73 31.89 -4.64
C ILE A 173 8.10 31.84 -3.26
N ASP A 174 7.96 33.01 -2.64
CA ASP A 174 7.15 33.21 -1.44
C ASP A 174 5.82 32.47 -1.56
N LYS A 175 5.58 31.50 -0.68
CA LYS A 175 4.31 30.77 -0.50
C LYS A 175 3.68 30.12 -1.75
N GLY A 176 4.07 30.51 -2.98
CA GLY A 176 3.43 30.09 -4.22
C GLY A 176 3.72 28.67 -4.68
N TYR A 177 4.92 28.16 -4.40
CA TYR A 177 5.34 26.86 -4.96
C TYR A 177 4.65 25.67 -4.32
N SER A 178 4.47 25.69 -3.02
CA SER A 178 3.66 24.67 -2.34
C SER A 178 2.23 24.64 -2.88
N THR A 179 1.71 25.78 -3.29
CA THR A 179 0.41 25.93 -3.92
C THR A 179 0.41 25.36 -5.34
N PHE A 180 1.41 25.71 -6.16
CA PHE A 180 1.58 25.17 -7.52
C PHE A 180 1.58 23.62 -7.53
N MET A 181 2.39 23.00 -6.68
CA MET A 181 2.46 21.53 -6.61
C MET A 181 1.15 20.90 -6.15
N LYS A 182 0.42 21.54 -5.24
CA LYS A 182 -0.93 21.10 -4.84
C LYS A 182 -1.93 21.23 -5.99
N ASP A 183 -1.86 22.34 -6.71
CA ASP A 183 -2.71 22.58 -7.86
C ASP A 183 -2.42 21.58 -8.97
N LEU A 184 -1.14 21.32 -9.27
CA LEU A 184 -0.73 20.34 -10.25
C LEU A 184 -1.20 18.91 -9.88
N GLN A 185 -1.04 18.51 -8.60
CA GLN A 185 -1.58 17.25 -8.10
C GLN A 185 -3.10 17.17 -8.22
N SER A 186 -3.79 18.30 -8.13
CA SER A 186 -5.25 18.35 -8.25
C SER A 186 -5.77 18.11 -9.66
N CYS A 187 -4.88 18.16 -10.67
CA CYS A 187 -5.20 17.76 -12.05
C CYS A 187 -5.29 16.25 -12.23
N ILE A 188 -4.82 15.46 -11.26
CA ILE A 188 -5.00 14.01 -11.27
C ILE A 188 -6.26 13.65 -10.51
N ILE A 189 -7.18 12.98 -11.18
CA ILE A 189 -8.43 12.46 -10.62
C ILE A 189 -8.31 10.94 -10.59
N CYS A 190 -8.47 10.33 -9.41
CA CYS A 190 -8.48 8.89 -9.24
C CYS A 190 -9.81 8.48 -8.64
N HIS A 191 -10.40 7.40 -9.17
CA HIS A 191 -11.65 6.83 -8.70
C HIS A 191 -11.40 5.58 -7.85
N ASP A 192 -12.40 5.19 -7.06
CA ASP A 192 -12.38 3.95 -6.32
C ASP A 192 -12.57 2.78 -7.29
N ILE A 193 -11.71 1.77 -7.22
CA ILE A 193 -11.78 0.58 -8.09
C ILE A 193 -12.28 -0.60 -7.29
N TYR A 194 -13.42 -1.15 -7.71
CA TYR A 194 -14.12 -2.23 -6.99
C TYR A 194 -13.77 -3.60 -7.53
N PHE A 195 -13.55 -4.55 -6.60
CA PHE A 195 -13.24 -5.94 -6.89
C PHE A 195 -14.33 -6.87 -6.36
N LYS A 196 -14.27 -8.15 -6.76
CA LYS A 196 -15.32 -9.13 -6.42
C LYS A 196 -14.92 -10.06 -5.28
N LYS A 197 -13.64 -10.41 -5.22
CA LYS A 197 -13.16 -11.48 -4.33
C LYS A 197 -12.11 -10.99 -3.36
N ILE A 198 -12.22 -11.48 -2.14
CA ILE A 198 -11.22 -11.34 -1.09
C ILE A 198 -10.73 -12.72 -0.68
N GLU A 199 -9.56 -12.77 -0.08
CA GLU A 199 -8.98 -13.95 0.56
C GLU A 199 -8.24 -13.53 1.82
N LEU A 200 -7.97 -14.49 2.71
CA LEU A 200 -7.24 -14.26 3.95
C LEU A 200 -5.78 -14.64 3.79
N PHE A 201 -4.91 -13.78 4.27
CA PHE A 201 -3.46 -14.02 4.31
C PHE A 201 -2.91 -13.87 5.71
N LYS A 202 -2.04 -14.80 6.08
CA LYS A 202 -1.17 -14.66 7.24
C LYS A 202 -0.08 -13.65 6.89
N VAL A 203 0.06 -12.62 7.71
CA VAL A 203 1.09 -11.60 7.57
C VAL A 203 2.27 -11.94 8.43
N ILE A 204 3.41 -12.19 7.80
CA ILE A 204 4.67 -12.58 8.45
C ILE A 204 5.65 -11.43 8.33
N ARG A 205 6.41 -11.22 9.40
CA ARG A 205 7.51 -10.26 9.41
C ARG A 205 8.84 -11.02 9.46
N VAL A 206 9.57 -11.02 8.35
CA VAL A 206 10.89 -11.63 8.23
C VAL A 206 12.01 -10.65 8.59
N GLY A 207 13.17 -11.13 9.04
CA GLY A 207 14.32 -10.31 9.43
C GLY A 207 14.27 -9.76 10.86
N SER A 208 13.27 -10.13 11.66
CA SER A 208 13.22 -9.77 13.08
C SER A 208 14.08 -10.69 13.93
N SER A 209 14.89 -10.12 14.82
CA SER A 209 15.71 -10.90 15.78
C SER A 209 14.89 -11.79 16.74
N SER A 210 13.61 -11.57 16.84
CA SER A 210 12.68 -12.38 17.62
C SER A 210 12.24 -13.67 16.92
N GLY A 211 12.85 -14.06 15.84
CA GLY A 211 12.91 -15.36 15.13
C GLY A 211 11.75 -16.35 15.22
N ARG A 212 10.61 -15.98 15.76
CA ARG A 212 9.43 -16.84 15.89
C ARG A 212 8.18 -16.03 15.61
N ASP A 213 7.37 -16.54 14.72
CA ASP A 213 6.04 -16.08 14.32
C ASP A 213 5.00 -15.99 15.46
N ARG A 214 5.39 -15.50 16.65
CA ARG A 214 4.50 -15.46 17.81
C ARG A 214 3.37 -14.44 17.70
N ASN A 215 3.48 -13.48 16.78
CA ASN A 215 2.48 -12.42 16.60
C ASN A 215 2.20 -12.20 15.11
N PHE A 216 1.70 -13.23 14.43
CA PHE A 216 1.17 -13.02 13.10
C PHE A 216 -0.22 -12.40 13.15
N ARG A 217 -0.56 -11.66 12.12
CA ARG A 217 -1.90 -11.13 11.89
C ARG A 217 -2.46 -11.77 10.64
N ILE A 218 -3.77 -11.89 10.59
CA ILE A 218 -4.47 -12.25 9.36
C ILE A 218 -5.06 -10.98 8.77
N TYR A 219 -4.91 -10.84 7.47
CA TYR A 219 -5.47 -9.73 6.71
C TYR A 219 -6.45 -10.27 5.69
N GLU A 220 -7.64 -9.66 5.63
CA GLU A 220 -8.43 -9.74 4.41
C GLU A 220 -7.73 -8.94 3.32
N SER A 221 -7.69 -9.47 2.13
CA SER A 221 -7.02 -8.83 1.01
C SER A 221 -7.79 -9.06 -0.27
N ILE A 222 -7.75 -8.11 -1.18
CA ILE A 222 -8.24 -8.30 -2.54
C ILE A 222 -7.40 -9.42 -3.16
N GLN A 223 -8.08 -10.45 -3.66
CA GLN A 223 -7.45 -11.67 -4.19
C GLN A 223 -6.61 -11.35 -5.43
N SER A 224 -5.45 -11.99 -5.55
CA SER A 224 -4.61 -11.92 -6.75
C SER A 224 -5.29 -12.55 -7.97
N GLY A 225 -4.88 -12.12 -9.16
CA GLY A 225 -5.40 -12.61 -10.44
C GLY A 225 -6.70 -11.95 -10.89
N GLN A 226 -7.36 -11.15 -10.07
CA GLN A 226 -8.52 -10.37 -10.52
C GLN A 226 -8.09 -9.28 -11.49
N GLU A 227 -8.92 -9.07 -12.50
CA GLU A 227 -8.72 -8.07 -13.54
C GLU A 227 -10.01 -7.31 -13.76
N ILE A 228 -9.91 -6.00 -13.86
CA ILE A 228 -11.05 -5.10 -14.04
C ILE A 228 -10.68 -4.05 -15.08
N GLN A 229 -11.61 -3.76 -15.95
CA GLN A 229 -11.54 -2.66 -16.88
C GLN A 229 -12.15 -1.43 -16.20
N ASP A 230 -11.30 -0.46 -15.84
CA ASP A 230 -11.70 0.78 -15.18
C ASP A 230 -10.60 1.83 -15.38
N ASP A 231 -10.93 3.10 -15.21
CA ASP A 231 -9.94 4.18 -15.30
C ASP A 231 -9.19 4.32 -13.98
N LEU A 232 -7.91 3.92 -13.96
CA LEU A 232 -7.09 4.08 -12.77
C LEU A 232 -6.98 5.53 -12.34
N PHE A 233 -6.69 6.41 -13.29
CA PHE A 233 -6.69 7.85 -13.10
C PHE A 233 -6.93 8.59 -14.42
N VAL A 234 -7.41 9.81 -14.27
CA VAL A 234 -7.63 10.75 -15.38
C VAL A 234 -6.83 12.01 -15.12
N ILE A 235 -6.25 12.59 -16.17
CA ILE A 235 -5.63 13.92 -16.11
C ILE A 235 -6.64 14.95 -16.61
N ASP A 236 -6.98 15.91 -15.76
CA ASP A 236 -7.81 17.06 -16.13
C ASP A 236 -6.96 18.08 -16.92
N TYR A 237 -6.89 17.88 -18.23
CA TYR A 237 -6.11 18.74 -19.12
C TYR A 237 -6.65 20.18 -19.20
N GLU A 238 -7.95 20.39 -19.01
CA GLU A 238 -8.52 21.75 -18.97
C GLU A 238 -8.04 22.52 -17.74
N LYS A 239 -8.00 21.85 -16.60
CA LYS A 239 -7.45 22.41 -15.39
C LYS A 239 -5.94 22.62 -15.50
N LEU A 240 -5.20 21.66 -16.08
CA LEU A 240 -3.78 21.76 -16.33
C LEU A 240 -3.45 22.96 -17.23
N LYS A 241 -4.23 23.19 -18.30
CA LYS A 241 -4.08 24.33 -19.19
C LYS A 241 -4.31 25.68 -18.47
N LYS A 242 -5.35 25.76 -17.64
CA LYS A 242 -5.60 26.97 -16.82
C LYS A 242 -4.44 27.23 -15.87
N LEU A 243 -3.90 26.19 -15.26
CA LEU A 243 -2.75 26.25 -14.37
C LEU A 243 -1.50 26.72 -15.11
N ALA A 244 -1.26 26.19 -16.31
CA ALA A 244 -0.17 26.62 -17.17
C ALA A 244 -0.24 28.11 -17.48
N LEU A 245 -1.41 28.60 -17.90
CA LEU A 245 -1.62 30.03 -18.18
C LEU A 245 -1.38 30.89 -16.92
N GLN A 246 -1.85 30.46 -15.77
CA GLN A 246 -1.66 31.20 -14.51
C GLN A 246 -0.19 31.29 -14.11
N TYR A 247 0.51 30.18 -14.09
CA TYR A 247 1.89 30.13 -13.56
C TYR A 247 2.95 30.58 -14.58
N LEU A 248 2.79 30.26 -15.87
CA LEU A 248 3.73 30.69 -16.90
C LEU A 248 3.65 32.20 -17.22
N SER A 249 2.50 32.84 -16.91
CA SER A 249 2.36 34.29 -17.07
C SER A 249 2.89 35.09 -15.88
N THR A 250 3.01 34.48 -14.69
CA THR A 250 3.40 35.16 -13.45
C THR A 250 4.83 34.87 -13.00
N VAL A 251 5.39 33.79 -13.49
CA VAL A 251 6.77 33.38 -13.16
C VAL A 251 7.72 33.96 -14.20
N ASP A 252 8.85 34.48 -13.73
CA ASP A 252 9.95 34.88 -14.62
C ASP A 252 10.18 33.78 -15.65
N SER A 253 10.18 34.09 -16.94
CA SER A 253 10.26 33.15 -18.06
C SER A 253 11.46 32.16 -18.02
N ASN A 254 12.28 32.28 -16.99
CA ASN A 254 13.43 31.45 -16.69
C ASN A 254 13.17 30.27 -15.73
N ASP A 255 11.96 30.08 -15.20
CA ASP A 255 11.72 28.93 -14.35
C ASP A 255 11.49 27.66 -15.19
N LYS A 256 12.65 27.12 -15.62
CA LYS A 256 12.69 25.90 -16.44
C LYS A 256 12.03 24.69 -15.78
N LEU A 257 11.96 24.65 -14.45
CA LEU A 257 11.38 23.52 -13.75
C LEU A 257 9.84 23.52 -13.80
N ILE A 258 9.21 24.67 -13.58
CA ILE A 258 7.75 24.78 -13.69
C ILE A 258 7.30 24.47 -15.12
N SER A 259 7.97 25.07 -16.12
CA SER A 259 7.66 24.80 -17.53
C SER A 259 7.84 23.32 -17.88
N LYS A 260 8.91 22.69 -17.39
CA LYS A 260 9.16 21.24 -17.58
C LYS A 260 8.05 20.42 -16.95
N LEU A 261 7.73 20.65 -15.67
CA LEU A 261 6.72 19.87 -14.93
C LEU A 261 5.34 19.96 -15.58
N ILE A 262 4.96 21.14 -16.12
CA ILE A 262 3.68 21.30 -16.82
C ILE A 262 3.70 20.56 -18.17
N ASN A 263 4.77 20.72 -18.96
CA ASN A 263 4.85 20.17 -20.31
C ASN A 263 5.00 18.63 -20.32
N GLU A 264 5.61 18.07 -19.29
CA GLU A 264 5.81 16.61 -19.14
C GLU A 264 4.68 15.94 -18.34
N PHE A 265 3.64 16.68 -17.91
CA PHE A 265 2.57 16.15 -17.08
C PHE A 265 1.53 15.42 -17.91
N ASP A 266 1.83 14.19 -18.26
CA ASP A 266 1.00 13.33 -19.08
C ASP A 266 0.96 11.88 -18.54
N TYR A 267 0.18 11.02 -19.18
CA TYR A 267 0.13 9.60 -18.80
C TYR A 267 1.49 8.92 -18.90
N GLY A 268 2.26 9.24 -19.94
CA GLY A 268 3.56 8.61 -20.21
C GLY A 268 4.55 8.81 -19.08
N ILE A 269 4.62 10.02 -18.50
CA ILE A 269 5.52 10.30 -17.37
C ILE A 269 5.15 9.49 -16.13
N PHE A 270 3.83 9.30 -15.85
CA PHE A 270 3.39 8.51 -14.72
C PHE A 270 3.69 7.02 -14.90
N LEU A 271 3.45 6.47 -16.09
CA LEU A 271 3.78 5.07 -16.38
C LEU A 271 5.28 4.81 -16.23
N LYS A 272 6.09 5.70 -16.82
CA LYS A 272 7.54 5.63 -16.73
C LYS A 272 8.03 5.74 -15.28
N ALA A 273 7.54 6.71 -14.54
CA ALA A 273 7.88 6.91 -13.15
C ALA A 273 7.55 5.69 -12.27
N CYS A 274 6.37 5.08 -12.47
CA CYS A 274 5.96 3.88 -11.75
C CYS A 274 6.86 2.68 -12.03
N ASN A 275 7.23 2.48 -13.30
CA ASN A 275 8.11 1.38 -13.70
C ASN A 275 9.53 1.57 -13.18
N GLU A 276 10.13 2.75 -13.35
CA GLU A 276 11.47 3.05 -12.84
C GLU A 276 11.54 2.94 -11.30
N TYR A 277 10.51 3.43 -10.61
CA TYR A 277 10.44 3.29 -9.17
C TYR A 277 10.36 1.82 -8.74
N THR A 278 9.54 1.03 -9.44
CA THR A 278 9.40 -0.41 -9.16
C THR A 278 10.72 -1.14 -9.41
N ILE A 279 11.43 -0.85 -10.50
CA ILE A 279 12.77 -1.40 -10.80
C ILE A 279 13.75 -1.08 -9.68
N ASP A 280 13.78 0.17 -9.21
CA ASP A 280 14.70 0.59 -8.15
C ASP A 280 14.41 -0.10 -6.82
N VAL A 281 13.13 -0.33 -6.49
CA VAL A 281 12.73 -1.09 -5.30
C VAL A 281 13.12 -2.55 -5.43
N LEU A 282 12.85 -3.20 -6.58
CA LEU A 282 13.21 -4.59 -6.84
C LEU A 282 14.72 -4.80 -6.78
N GLY A 283 15.51 -3.86 -7.32
CA GLY A 283 16.96 -3.90 -7.22
C GLY A 283 17.45 -3.97 -5.78
N THR A 284 16.78 -3.27 -4.86
CA THR A 284 17.09 -3.33 -3.43
C THR A 284 16.66 -4.65 -2.78
N GLU A 285 15.50 -5.19 -3.18
CA GLU A 285 15.01 -6.48 -2.69
C GLU A 285 15.85 -7.67 -3.22
N SER A 286 16.59 -7.46 -4.31
CA SER A 286 17.53 -8.42 -4.91
C SER A 286 18.97 -8.28 -4.37
N GLU A 287 19.24 -7.35 -3.45
CA GLU A 287 20.52 -7.29 -2.74
C GLU A 287 20.77 -8.60 -1.96
N LYS A 288 22.00 -9.10 -1.96
CA LYS A 288 22.36 -10.37 -1.30
C LYS A 288 21.83 -10.47 0.14
N THR A 289 21.94 -9.41 0.90
CA THR A 289 21.45 -9.35 2.29
C THR A 289 19.94 -9.59 2.41
N CYS A 290 19.15 -9.16 1.43
CA CYS A 290 17.72 -9.40 1.39
C CYS A 290 17.41 -10.84 0.94
N MET A 291 18.14 -11.34 -0.04
CA MET A 291 18.00 -12.72 -0.52
C MET A 291 18.35 -13.74 0.57
N ASP A 292 19.50 -13.59 1.23
CA ASP A 292 19.92 -14.43 2.35
C ASP A 292 18.87 -14.41 3.49
N MET A 293 18.28 -13.25 3.74
CA MET A 293 17.19 -13.13 4.71
C MET A 293 15.95 -13.92 4.28
N TYR A 294 15.50 -13.80 3.04
CA TYR A 294 14.32 -14.54 2.55
C TYR A 294 14.57 -16.06 2.60
N GLU A 295 15.74 -16.51 2.20
CA GLU A 295 16.13 -17.93 2.25
C GLU A 295 16.16 -18.45 3.69
N SER A 296 16.75 -17.71 4.62
CA SER A 296 16.82 -18.09 6.05
C SER A 296 15.47 -18.24 6.73
N TYR A 297 14.44 -17.60 6.19
CA TYR A 297 13.06 -17.70 6.66
C TYR A 297 12.18 -18.65 5.81
N GLY A 298 12.78 -19.40 4.87
CA GLY A 298 12.04 -20.28 3.97
C GLY A 298 11.11 -19.54 3.02
N CYS A 299 11.47 -18.31 2.63
CA CYS A 299 10.65 -17.42 1.82
C CYS A 299 11.21 -17.21 0.40
N SER A 300 11.84 -18.25 -0.17
CA SER A 300 12.41 -18.22 -1.54
C SER A 300 11.39 -17.85 -2.63
N GLY A 301 10.10 -18.09 -2.40
CA GLY A 301 9.03 -17.65 -3.30
C GLY A 301 9.03 -16.14 -3.57
N ILE A 302 9.50 -15.31 -2.62
CA ILE A 302 9.66 -13.87 -2.82
C ILE A 302 10.74 -13.58 -3.85
N ILE A 303 11.84 -14.31 -3.83
CA ILE A 303 12.95 -14.14 -4.79
C ILE A 303 12.47 -14.49 -6.19
N GLN A 304 11.76 -15.62 -6.32
CA GLN A 304 11.15 -16.02 -7.59
C GLN A 304 10.18 -14.99 -8.12
N PHE A 305 9.29 -14.48 -7.27
CA PHE A 305 8.35 -13.42 -7.63
C PHE A 305 9.07 -12.15 -8.10
N ASN A 306 10.08 -11.70 -7.37
CA ASN A 306 10.84 -10.49 -7.72
C ASN A 306 11.53 -10.64 -9.10
N ASN A 307 12.08 -11.81 -9.40
CA ASN A 307 12.67 -12.11 -10.70
C ASN A 307 11.60 -12.11 -11.81
N GLN A 308 10.45 -12.74 -11.58
CA GLN A 308 9.35 -12.73 -12.54
C GLN A 308 8.84 -11.31 -12.81
N LEU A 309 8.65 -10.51 -11.76
CA LEU A 309 8.21 -9.11 -11.92
C LEU A 309 9.25 -8.27 -12.68
N PHE A 310 10.54 -8.52 -12.45
CA PHE A 310 11.60 -7.84 -13.18
C PHE A 310 11.59 -8.20 -14.68
N GLU A 311 11.37 -9.46 -15.04
CA GLU A 311 11.21 -9.85 -16.46
C GLU A 311 9.94 -9.24 -17.07
N MET A 312 8.82 -9.20 -16.37
CA MET A 312 7.61 -8.51 -16.85
C MET A 312 7.85 -7.02 -17.10
N LEU A 313 8.64 -6.35 -16.27
CA LEU A 313 9.01 -4.94 -16.48
C LEU A 313 9.87 -4.75 -17.74
N LYS A 314 10.82 -5.66 -17.99
CA LYS A 314 11.62 -5.65 -19.23
C LYS A 314 10.75 -5.88 -20.47
N GLU A 315 9.78 -6.78 -20.39
CA GLU A 315 8.84 -7.03 -21.49
C GLU A 315 8.02 -5.77 -21.81
N VAL A 316 7.50 -5.08 -20.79
CA VAL A 316 6.79 -3.80 -20.96
C VAL A 316 7.67 -2.76 -21.65
N GLU A 317 8.94 -2.64 -21.27
CA GLU A 317 9.89 -1.71 -21.88
C GLU A 317 10.20 -2.08 -23.32
N ASN A 318 10.52 -3.37 -23.58
CA ASN A 318 10.89 -3.87 -24.91
C ASN A 318 9.72 -3.76 -25.90
N ASN A 319 8.51 -4.08 -25.47
CA ASN A 319 7.31 -4.05 -26.31
C ASN A 319 6.68 -2.66 -26.38
N LYS A 320 7.23 -1.66 -25.68
CA LYS A 320 6.66 -0.31 -25.55
C LYS A 320 5.20 -0.33 -25.12
N GLU A 321 4.84 -1.30 -24.26
CA GLU A 321 3.49 -1.39 -23.71
C GLU A 321 3.17 -0.15 -22.88
N LYS A 322 1.98 0.37 -23.04
CA LYS A 322 1.46 1.43 -22.16
C LYS A 322 1.03 0.85 -20.82
N SER A 323 1.94 0.19 -20.14
CA SER A 323 1.70 -0.49 -18.87
C SER A 323 2.64 -0.01 -17.79
N CYS A 324 2.16 -0.07 -16.54
CA CYS A 324 3.02 0.15 -15.39
C CYS A 324 2.68 -0.78 -14.22
N PHE A 325 3.63 -0.89 -13.32
CA PHE A 325 3.45 -1.58 -12.04
C PHE A 325 3.43 -0.58 -10.90
N LEU A 326 2.48 -0.77 -10.00
CA LEU A 326 2.32 0.02 -8.78
C LEU A 326 2.31 -0.91 -7.58
N ARG A 327 2.79 -0.41 -6.45
CA ARG A 327 2.68 -1.10 -5.17
C ARG A 327 1.82 -0.28 -4.22
N ILE A 328 0.64 -0.81 -3.88
CA ILE A 328 -0.41 -0.10 -3.15
C ILE A 328 -0.77 -0.85 -1.87
N GLY A 329 -1.26 -0.14 -0.88
CA GLY A 329 -1.83 -0.71 0.32
C GLY A 329 -0.90 -0.78 1.52
N ASN A 330 -1.35 -1.52 2.52
CA ASN A 330 -0.61 -1.72 3.76
C ASN A 330 0.54 -2.72 3.57
N SER A 331 1.50 -2.68 4.48
CA SER A 331 2.61 -3.64 4.53
C SER A 331 3.55 -3.63 3.31
N THR A 332 3.55 -2.57 2.51
CA THR A 332 4.39 -2.43 1.32
C THR A 332 5.85 -2.11 1.61
N ASN A 333 6.28 -2.20 2.86
CA ASN A 333 7.64 -1.96 3.35
C ASN A 333 8.10 -0.49 3.32
N TYR A 334 9.21 -0.21 4.00
CA TYR A 334 9.71 1.15 4.22
C TYR A 334 10.12 1.88 2.93
N TYR A 335 10.86 1.21 2.04
CA TYR A 335 11.34 1.83 0.80
C TYR A 335 10.22 2.17 -0.18
N ASN A 336 9.08 1.51 -0.08
CA ASN A 336 7.91 1.80 -0.92
C ASN A 336 7.07 3.00 -0.44
N LYS A 337 7.49 3.68 0.63
CA LYS A 337 6.76 4.81 1.21
C LYS A 337 7.67 6.00 1.56
N SER A 338 8.90 5.99 1.05
CA SER A 338 9.85 7.04 1.42
C SER A 338 10.90 7.29 0.34
N ILE A 339 11.42 8.50 0.33
CA ILE A 339 12.56 8.90 -0.50
C ILE A 339 13.88 8.24 -0.05
N ALA A 340 13.88 7.52 1.06
CA ALA A 340 15.09 6.96 1.68
C ALA A 340 15.89 6.06 0.73
N LEU A 341 15.20 5.32 -0.17
CA LEU A 341 15.87 4.53 -1.19
C LEU A 341 16.74 5.38 -2.11
N LEU A 342 16.20 6.50 -2.57
CA LEU A 342 16.92 7.41 -3.45
C LEU A 342 18.12 8.04 -2.76
N ILE A 343 17.96 8.49 -1.51
CA ILE A 343 19.06 9.04 -0.71
C ILE A 343 20.14 7.98 -0.52
N LYS A 344 19.74 6.72 -0.20
CA LYS A 344 20.68 5.60 -0.07
C LYS A 344 21.50 5.37 -1.35
N LYS A 345 20.86 5.45 -2.52
CA LYS A 345 21.52 5.24 -3.82
C LYS A 345 22.39 6.41 -4.27
N LYS A 346 21.92 7.65 -4.13
CA LYS A 346 22.56 8.85 -4.68
C LYS A 346 23.56 9.49 -3.72
N ALA A 347 23.36 9.36 -2.41
CA ALA A 347 24.18 9.98 -1.36
C ALA A 347 24.26 9.09 -0.11
N PRO A 348 24.98 7.94 -0.17
CA PRO A 348 25.02 6.95 0.93
C PRO A 348 25.46 7.54 2.27
N SER A 349 26.43 8.44 2.29
CA SER A 349 26.90 9.12 3.51
C SER A 349 25.83 10.00 4.13
N LEU A 350 25.09 10.75 3.32
CA LEU A 350 23.96 11.56 3.77
C LEU A 350 22.79 10.69 4.24
N PHE A 351 22.61 9.51 3.64
CA PHE A 351 21.60 8.56 4.10
C PHE A 351 21.87 8.07 5.53
N GLU A 352 23.12 7.73 5.84
CA GLU A 352 23.50 7.33 7.20
C GLU A 352 23.18 8.43 8.21
N ALA A 353 23.58 9.65 7.91
CA ALA A 353 23.32 10.81 8.76
C ALA A 353 21.81 11.12 8.89
N TYR A 354 21.09 11.09 7.78
CA TYR A 354 19.65 11.32 7.74
C TYR A 354 18.91 10.26 8.56
N PHE A 355 19.26 8.99 8.36
CA PHE A 355 18.67 7.90 9.10
C PHE A 355 18.89 8.07 10.61
N ASP A 356 20.14 8.31 11.00
CA ASP A 356 20.53 8.37 12.40
C ASP A 356 19.97 9.57 13.15
N GLN A 357 19.81 10.70 12.49
CA GLN A 357 19.36 11.95 13.11
C GLN A 357 17.84 12.15 13.02
N VAL A 358 17.22 11.71 11.95
CA VAL A 358 15.81 12.01 11.64
C VAL A 358 14.91 10.78 11.75
N LEU A 359 15.26 9.69 11.06
CA LEU A 359 14.36 8.52 10.95
C LEU A 359 14.42 7.57 12.15
N SER A 360 15.54 7.53 12.85
CA SER A 360 15.73 6.68 14.03
C SER A 360 16.10 7.50 15.26
N PRO A 361 15.24 8.44 15.71
CA PRO A 361 15.51 9.18 16.92
C PRO A 361 15.63 8.22 18.11
N LYS A 362 16.47 8.55 19.08
CA LYS A 362 16.67 7.77 20.30
C LYS A 362 15.33 7.52 20.99
N GLN A 363 14.79 6.31 20.88
CA GLN A 363 13.71 5.87 21.73
C GLN A 363 14.28 5.49 23.10
N ARG A 364 13.73 6.05 24.19
CA ARG A 364 14.15 5.75 25.57
C ARG A 364 14.19 4.22 25.78
N GLY A 365 15.36 3.69 26.14
CA GLY A 365 15.55 2.29 26.51
C GLY A 365 15.60 1.26 25.38
N LYS A 366 15.58 1.65 24.10
CA LYS A 366 15.73 0.73 22.98
C LYS A 366 17.04 0.95 22.23
N GLN A 367 17.65 -0.15 21.76
CA GLN A 367 18.84 -0.09 20.94
C GLN A 367 18.53 0.66 19.63
N LYS A 368 19.33 1.65 19.30
CA LYS A 368 19.19 2.45 18.09
C LYS A 368 19.32 1.57 16.86
N ALA A 369 18.38 1.67 15.91
CA ALA A 369 18.51 1.00 14.63
C ALA A 369 19.68 1.63 13.85
N SER A 370 20.48 0.80 13.17
CA SER A 370 21.59 1.27 12.33
C SER A 370 21.15 1.46 10.89
N SER A 371 21.63 2.51 10.22
CA SER A 371 21.43 2.73 8.78
C SER A 371 21.88 1.53 7.92
N LYS A 372 22.95 0.83 8.36
CA LYS A 372 23.51 -0.35 7.67
C LYS A 372 22.58 -1.57 7.63
N THR A 373 21.58 -1.60 8.52
CA THR A 373 20.70 -2.77 8.69
C THR A 373 19.24 -2.48 8.33
N ILE A 374 18.95 -1.36 7.64
CA ILE A 374 17.59 -0.97 7.32
C ILE A 374 17.26 -1.23 5.85
N PRO A 375 16.02 -1.61 5.65
CA PRO A 375 15.03 -2.06 6.64
C PRO A 375 15.36 -3.45 7.19
N LYS A 376 15.40 -3.56 8.52
CA LYS A 376 15.70 -4.83 9.22
C LYS A 376 14.67 -5.92 8.94
N THR A 377 13.46 -5.54 8.58
CA THR A 377 12.35 -6.45 8.43
C THR A 377 11.59 -6.21 7.14
N ARG A 378 11.07 -7.27 6.56
CA ARG A 378 10.11 -7.26 5.45
C ARG A 378 8.80 -7.86 5.91
N VAL A 379 7.71 -7.34 5.36
CA VAL A 379 6.39 -7.92 5.54
C VAL A 379 6.04 -8.70 4.28
N ILE A 380 5.60 -9.91 4.47
CA ILE A 380 5.20 -10.83 3.42
C ILE A 380 3.83 -11.42 3.74
N PHE A 381 3.10 -11.81 2.72
CA PHE A 381 1.84 -12.51 2.81
C PHE A 381 2.06 -14.00 2.54
N LYS A 382 1.53 -14.83 3.42
CA LYS A 382 1.59 -16.28 3.31
C LYS A 382 0.20 -16.90 3.38
N ASN A 383 -0.08 -17.79 2.42
CA ASN A 383 -1.24 -18.64 2.42
C ASN A 383 -0.77 -20.03 1.96
N ASP A 384 -0.74 -21.02 2.86
CA ASP A 384 -0.08 -22.32 2.67
C ASP A 384 1.33 -22.20 2.06
N ASN A 385 1.47 -22.66 0.83
CA ASN A 385 2.74 -22.65 0.08
C ASN A 385 2.96 -21.37 -0.71
N LEU A 386 1.94 -20.49 -0.79
CA LEU A 386 2.03 -19.24 -1.53
C LEU A 386 2.62 -18.16 -0.62
N ILE A 387 3.78 -17.65 -1.01
CA ILE A 387 4.49 -16.60 -0.29
C ILE A 387 4.72 -15.45 -1.27
N LEU A 388 4.08 -14.30 -1.01
CA LEU A 388 4.07 -13.16 -1.90
C LEU A 388 4.39 -11.86 -1.17
N PRO A 389 5.05 -10.90 -1.84
CA PRO A 389 5.08 -9.53 -1.35
C PRO A 389 3.70 -8.89 -1.54
N PRO A 390 3.17 -8.11 -0.58
CA PRO A 390 1.85 -7.49 -0.71
C PRO A 390 1.83 -6.33 -1.70
N GLY A 391 0.71 -6.16 -2.38
CA GLY A 391 0.26 -4.90 -2.94
C GLY A 391 0.64 -4.59 -4.39
N TYR A 392 1.18 -5.51 -5.18
CA TYR A 392 1.49 -5.23 -6.58
C TYR A 392 0.25 -5.31 -7.48
N ILE A 393 0.06 -4.28 -8.30
CA ILE A 393 -0.92 -4.25 -9.39
C ILE A 393 -0.22 -3.90 -10.70
N LYS A 394 -0.72 -4.43 -11.83
CA LYS A 394 -0.35 -3.99 -13.19
C LYS A 394 -1.50 -3.16 -13.75
N VAL A 395 -1.16 -2.07 -14.39
CA VAL A 395 -2.11 -1.22 -15.10
C VAL A 395 -1.68 -1.15 -16.56
N THR A 396 -2.59 -1.45 -17.47
CA THR A 396 -2.36 -1.43 -18.91
C THR A 396 -3.36 -0.48 -19.55
N TYR A 397 -2.90 0.46 -20.36
CA TYR A 397 -3.72 1.38 -21.12
C TYR A 397 -3.80 0.91 -22.59
N ASP A 398 -4.98 0.99 -23.17
CA ASP A 398 -5.22 0.68 -24.57
C ASP A 398 -4.58 1.71 -25.53
#